data_00fee196270a6da78d4a35f1702b68cf
#
_entry.id   00fee196270a6da78d4a35f1702b68cf
#
_cell.length_a   1.000
_cell.length_b   1.000
_cell.length_c   1.000
_cell.angle_alpha   90.00
_cell.angle_beta   90.00
_cell.angle_gamma   90.00
#
_symmetry.space_group_name_H-M   'P 1'
#
loop_
_entity.id
_entity.type
_entity.pdbx_description
1 polymer ?
#
loop_
_entity_poly.entity_id
_entity_poly.type
_entity_poly.pdbx_seq_one_letter_code
_entity_poly.pdbx_strand_id
1 'polypeptide(L)'
;MNPLSANSIIESLGLAGVLIVLFLETGLLIGLVLPGDSLLFVAGVAASGSALKAAGVQLDLRALLIGAPIAAIIGSEVGRNFGARFGRPLFDRPEGRVFSRAKVERAEKFLARYGYAKALLLARFIPVVRTLINPLAGIVQMPKRIFTKWNIVGAIIWTESVILIGYVLGEKLKGSVDKYLLPIVGMIIVISFLPTSMS
;
A
#
# COMPACT_ATOMS: atom_id res chain seq x y z
N MET A 1 18.73 24.48 7.51
CA MET A 1 18.73 23.45 6.44
C MET A 1 18.43 24.17 5.14
N ASN A 2 19.26 23.99 4.12
CA ASN A 2 19.05 24.67 2.83
C ASN A 2 18.09 23.82 1.97
N PRO A 3 16.85 24.28 1.70
CA PRO A 3 15.84 23.48 0.99
C PRO A 3 16.20 23.16 -0.47
N LEU A 4 17.26 23.78 -0.98
CA LEU A 4 17.77 23.58 -2.35
C LEU A 4 19.04 22.72 -2.39
N SER A 5 19.40 22.03 -1.29
CA SER A 5 20.51 21.09 -1.32
C SER A 5 20.13 19.83 -2.11
N ALA A 6 21.09 19.25 -2.85
CA ALA A 6 20.85 18.03 -3.61
C ALA A 6 20.25 16.90 -2.74
N ASN A 7 20.65 16.81 -1.48
CA ASN A 7 20.14 15.83 -0.53
C ASN A 7 18.64 16.05 -0.21
N SER A 8 18.22 17.31 0.05
CA SER A 8 16.80 17.60 0.31
C SER A 8 15.92 17.39 -0.93
N ILE A 9 16.47 17.59 -2.13
CA ILE A 9 15.76 17.28 -3.38
C ILE A 9 15.61 15.77 -3.55
N ILE A 10 16.66 14.99 -3.29
CA ILE A 10 16.62 13.53 -3.37
C ILE A 10 15.66 12.96 -2.31
N GLU A 11 15.71 13.49 -1.08
CA GLU A 11 14.79 13.07 0.01
C GLU A 11 13.34 13.38 -0.34
N SER A 12 13.04 14.57 -0.85
CA SER A 12 11.67 14.96 -1.20
C SER A 12 11.13 14.19 -2.41
N LEU A 13 11.94 13.96 -3.44
CA LEU A 13 11.56 13.15 -4.60
C LEU A 13 11.36 11.68 -4.22
N GLY A 14 12.22 11.15 -3.34
CA GLY A 14 12.07 9.78 -2.82
C GLY A 14 10.79 9.60 -2.03
N LEU A 15 10.48 10.53 -1.12
CA LEU A 15 9.24 10.53 -0.35
C LEU A 15 8.03 10.70 -1.27
N ALA A 16 8.04 11.67 -2.17
CA ALA A 16 6.95 11.90 -3.12
C ALA A 16 6.69 10.65 -3.98
N GLY A 17 7.74 9.98 -4.45
CA GLY A 17 7.64 8.72 -5.20
C GLY A 17 6.92 7.63 -4.40
N VAL A 18 7.31 7.42 -3.13
CA VAL A 18 6.65 6.48 -2.23
C VAL A 18 5.16 6.81 -2.06
N LEU A 19 4.82 8.07 -1.81
CA LEU A 19 3.45 8.51 -1.60
C LEU A 19 2.59 8.36 -2.85
N ILE A 20 3.14 8.70 -4.03
CA ILE A 20 2.45 8.55 -5.32
C ILE A 20 2.18 7.07 -5.61
N VAL A 21 3.19 6.21 -5.47
CA VAL A 21 3.02 4.76 -5.70
C VAL A 21 1.96 4.19 -4.76
N LEU A 22 2.00 4.57 -3.48
CA LEU A 22 1.03 4.12 -2.48
C LEU A 22 -0.41 4.58 -2.80
N PHE A 23 -0.54 5.83 -3.23
CA PHE A 23 -1.83 6.38 -3.70
C PHE A 23 -2.35 5.62 -4.92
N LEU A 24 -1.51 5.39 -5.93
CA LEU A 24 -1.89 4.67 -7.15
C LEU A 24 -2.24 3.21 -6.85
N GLU A 25 -1.49 2.56 -5.98
CA GLU A 25 -1.75 1.18 -5.55
C GLU A 25 -3.10 1.04 -4.87
N THR A 26 -3.42 1.93 -3.93
CA THR A 26 -4.66 1.83 -3.17
C THR A 26 -5.87 2.36 -3.93
N GLY A 27 -5.66 3.24 -4.93
CA GLY A 27 -6.73 3.95 -5.63
C GLY A 27 -7.10 3.38 -6.99
N LEU A 28 -6.14 2.92 -7.78
CA LEU A 28 -6.35 2.68 -9.21
C LEU A 28 -6.27 1.20 -9.64
N LEU A 29 -6.39 0.24 -8.71
CA LEU A 29 -6.29 -1.20 -9.04
C LEU A 29 -4.97 -1.62 -9.73
N ILE A 30 -4.10 -0.67 -10.04
CA ILE A 30 -2.75 -0.90 -10.56
C ILE A 30 -1.90 -1.59 -9.47
N GLY A 31 -2.32 -1.51 -8.23
CA GLY A 31 -1.71 -2.14 -7.08
C GLY A 31 -1.66 -3.67 -7.10
N LEU A 32 -2.34 -4.33 -8.04
CA LEU A 32 -2.10 -5.76 -8.32
C LEU A 32 -0.70 -6.01 -8.89
N VAL A 33 -0.04 -4.97 -9.41
CA VAL A 33 1.29 -5.04 -10.04
C VAL A 33 2.35 -4.31 -9.22
N LEU A 34 1.94 -3.33 -8.39
CA LEU A 34 2.88 -2.50 -7.62
C LEU A 34 3.14 -3.11 -6.22
N PRO A 35 4.41 -3.26 -5.83
CA PRO A 35 4.79 -3.87 -4.56
C PRO A 35 4.81 -2.86 -3.40
N GLY A 36 3.66 -2.29 -3.03
CA GLY A 36 3.58 -1.23 -2.03
C GLY A 36 4.02 -1.63 -0.63
N ASP A 37 3.78 -2.89 -0.21
CA ASP A 37 4.26 -3.39 1.08
C ASP A 37 5.78 -3.39 1.14
N SER A 38 6.41 -3.87 0.06
CA SER A 38 7.88 -3.85 -0.06
C SER A 38 8.42 -2.43 -0.12
N LEU A 39 7.72 -1.53 -0.82
CA LEU A 39 8.09 -0.13 -0.92
C LEU A 39 8.02 0.56 0.45
N LEU A 40 6.95 0.35 1.23
CA LEU A 40 6.81 0.89 2.59
C LEU A 40 7.88 0.34 3.53
N PHE A 41 8.16 -0.97 3.44
CA PHE A 41 9.20 -1.59 4.23
C PHE A 41 10.58 -0.99 3.92
N VAL A 42 10.94 -0.89 2.64
CA VAL A 42 12.20 -0.29 2.19
C VAL A 42 12.28 1.19 2.58
N ALA A 43 11.17 1.93 2.48
CA ALA A 43 11.10 3.32 2.93
C ALA A 43 11.35 3.45 4.44
N GLY A 44 10.82 2.51 5.25
CA GLY A 44 11.11 2.42 6.68
C GLY A 44 12.60 2.16 6.96
N VAL A 45 13.21 1.23 6.24
CA VAL A 45 14.66 0.97 6.30
C VAL A 45 15.45 2.21 5.89
N ALA A 46 15.07 2.92 4.83
CA ALA A 46 15.73 4.15 4.39
C ALA A 46 15.65 5.26 5.44
N ALA A 47 14.53 5.33 6.17
CA ALA A 47 14.33 6.29 7.25
C ALA A 47 15.20 6.00 8.49
N SER A 48 15.69 4.76 8.68
CA SER A 48 16.53 4.38 9.82
C SER A 48 17.98 4.89 9.74
N GLY A 49 18.37 5.50 8.62
CA GLY A 49 19.76 5.96 8.42
C GLY A 49 20.77 4.83 8.24
N SER A 50 20.32 3.64 7.80
CA SER A 50 21.13 2.47 7.48
C SER A 50 21.91 2.63 6.16
N ALA A 51 22.43 1.53 5.59
CA ALA A 51 23.25 1.49 4.37
C ALA A 51 22.65 2.25 3.16
N LEU A 52 21.33 2.45 3.09
CA LEU A 52 20.69 3.26 2.06
C LEU A 52 21.10 4.74 2.14
N LYS A 53 21.55 5.21 3.31
CA LYS A 53 22.15 6.54 3.47
C LYS A 53 23.48 6.65 2.72
N ALA A 54 24.25 5.58 2.68
CA ALA A 54 25.50 5.51 1.89
C ALA A 54 25.20 5.57 0.38
N ALA A 55 24.01 5.11 -0.04
CA ALA A 55 23.52 5.20 -1.41
C ALA A 55 22.82 6.55 -1.71
N GLY A 56 22.89 7.53 -0.78
CA GLY A 56 22.26 8.84 -0.95
C GLY A 56 20.75 8.88 -0.76
N VAL A 57 20.13 7.80 -0.27
CA VAL A 57 18.68 7.75 -0.02
C VAL A 57 18.43 7.81 1.48
N GLN A 58 17.99 8.95 1.96
CA GLN A 58 17.54 9.12 3.34
C GLN A 58 16.14 9.71 3.32
N LEU A 59 15.20 9.10 4.06
CA LEU A 59 13.84 9.58 4.20
C LEU A 59 13.60 10.07 5.63
N ASP A 60 12.82 11.13 5.77
CA ASP A 60 12.36 11.58 7.08
C ASP A 60 11.24 10.66 7.58
N LEU A 61 11.48 10.01 8.73
CA LEU A 61 10.54 9.07 9.34
C LEU A 61 9.20 9.75 9.66
N ARG A 62 9.22 10.99 10.16
CA ARG A 62 7.99 11.69 10.55
C ARG A 62 7.15 12.02 9.34
N ALA A 63 7.79 12.52 8.27
CA ALA A 63 7.11 12.80 7.01
C ALA A 63 6.53 11.52 6.40
N LEU A 64 7.23 10.39 6.51
CA LEU A 64 6.76 9.09 6.05
C LEU A 64 5.56 8.58 6.86
N LEU A 65 5.62 8.62 8.20
CA LEU A 65 4.53 8.19 9.09
C LEU A 65 3.26 9.04 8.94
N ILE A 66 3.38 10.30 8.54
CA ILE A 66 2.22 11.17 8.28
C ILE A 66 1.74 11.01 6.84
N GLY A 67 2.66 11.04 5.89
CA GLY A 67 2.34 11.06 4.46
C GLY A 67 1.77 9.74 3.96
N ALA A 68 2.33 8.60 4.38
CA ALA A 68 1.91 7.29 3.88
C ALA A 68 0.45 6.95 4.24
N PRO A 69 -0.01 7.10 5.50
CA PRO A 69 -1.42 6.93 5.81
C PRO A 69 -2.33 7.85 5.00
N ILE A 70 -1.97 9.13 4.85
CA ILE A 70 -2.76 10.10 4.08
C ILE A 70 -2.88 9.66 2.62
N ALA A 71 -1.78 9.29 1.97
CA ALA A 71 -1.78 8.81 0.60
C ALA A 71 -2.65 7.55 0.43
N ALA A 72 -2.54 6.60 1.36
CA ALA A 72 -3.33 5.37 1.37
C ALA A 72 -4.83 5.63 1.59
N ILE A 73 -5.18 6.56 2.49
CA ILE A 73 -6.57 6.95 2.77
C ILE A 73 -7.19 7.58 1.53
N ILE A 74 -6.52 8.57 0.95
CA ILE A 74 -7.03 9.30 -0.22
C ILE A 74 -7.14 8.34 -1.41
N GLY A 75 -6.13 7.51 -1.66
CA GLY A 75 -6.17 6.50 -2.71
C GLY A 75 -7.37 5.56 -2.55
N SER A 76 -7.58 5.02 -1.36
CA SER A 76 -8.71 4.13 -1.08
C SER A 76 -10.07 4.81 -1.30
N GLU A 77 -10.22 6.09 -0.92
CA GLU A 77 -11.45 6.85 -1.18
C GLU A 77 -11.69 7.06 -2.69
N VAL A 78 -10.61 7.33 -3.45
CA VAL A 78 -10.68 7.41 -4.92
C VAL A 78 -11.10 6.07 -5.50
N GLY A 79 -10.49 4.96 -5.07
CA GLY A 79 -10.82 3.61 -5.51
C GLY A 79 -12.28 3.24 -5.23
N ARG A 80 -12.78 3.57 -4.02
CA ARG A 80 -14.19 3.38 -3.67
C ARG A 80 -15.12 4.19 -4.57
N ASN A 81 -14.83 5.49 -4.76
CA ASN A 81 -15.67 6.36 -5.60
C ASN A 81 -15.65 5.91 -7.06
N PHE A 82 -14.51 5.45 -7.56
CA PHE A 82 -14.39 4.84 -8.88
C PHE A 82 -15.28 3.59 -9.00
N GLY A 83 -15.22 2.69 -8.02
CA GLY A 83 -16.07 1.51 -7.96
C GLY A 83 -17.57 1.85 -7.89
N ALA A 84 -17.96 2.86 -7.10
CA ALA A 84 -19.35 3.30 -7.00
C ALA A 84 -19.89 3.88 -8.31
N ARG A 85 -19.04 4.57 -9.08
CA ARG A 85 -19.47 5.28 -10.30
C ARG A 85 -19.41 4.41 -11.55
N PHE A 86 -18.36 3.58 -11.66
CA PHE A 86 -18.06 2.85 -12.88
C PHE A 86 -18.10 1.32 -12.69
N GLY A 87 -18.25 0.85 -11.47
CA GLY A 87 -18.06 -0.55 -11.14
C GLY A 87 -19.11 -1.47 -11.73
N ARG A 88 -20.41 -1.16 -11.61
CA ARG A 88 -21.48 -2.03 -12.09
C ARG A 88 -21.33 -2.45 -13.56
N PRO A 89 -21.11 -1.54 -14.53
CA PRO A 89 -20.92 -1.94 -15.93
C PRO A 89 -19.65 -2.76 -16.19
N LEU A 90 -18.63 -2.57 -15.35
CA LEU A 90 -17.34 -3.26 -15.50
C LEU A 90 -17.40 -4.70 -14.96
N PHE A 91 -18.25 -4.94 -13.95
CA PHE A 91 -18.38 -6.23 -13.27
C PHE A 91 -19.50 -7.12 -13.79
N ASP A 92 -20.44 -6.58 -14.56
CA ASP A 92 -21.49 -7.36 -15.24
C ASP A 92 -20.97 -8.19 -16.42
N ARG A 93 -19.67 -8.08 -16.74
CA ARG A 93 -19.03 -8.90 -17.76
C ARG A 93 -18.79 -10.32 -17.24
N PRO A 94 -19.28 -11.37 -17.93
CA PRO A 94 -19.22 -12.76 -17.44
C PRO A 94 -17.78 -13.30 -17.30
N GLU A 95 -16.79 -12.79 -18.02
CA GLU A 95 -15.46 -13.39 -18.17
C GLU A 95 -14.27 -12.43 -17.95
N GLY A 96 -14.37 -11.48 -17.01
CA GLY A 96 -13.24 -10.59 -16.68
C GLY A 96 -12.19 -11.28 -15.80
N ARG A 97 -10.93 -11.41 -16.27
CA ARG A 97 -9.82 -11.94 -15.43
C ARG A 97 -9.63 -11.20 -14.09
N VAL A 98 -9.83 -9.90 -14.08
CA VAL A 98 -9.68 -9.06 -12.89
C VAL A 98 -11.03 -8.78 -12.24
N PHE A 99 -12.10 -8.58 -13.03
CA PHE A 99 -13.43 -8.22 -12.60
C PHE A 99 -14.43 -9.24 -13.12
N SER A 100 -15.09 -9.96 -12.23
CA SER A 100 -16.17 -10.89 -12.58
C SER A 100 -17.26 -10.83 -11.52
N ARG A 101 -18.48 -11.13 -11.93
CA ARG A 101 -19.65 -11.19 -11.05
C ARG A 101 -19.42 -12.13 -9.85
N ALA A 102 -18.73 -13.24 -10.06
CA ALA A 102 -18.39 -14.18 -8.99
C ALA A 102 -17.47 -13.56 -7.92
N LYS A 103 -16.59 -12.63 -8.27
CA LYS A 103 -15.72 -11.93 -7.31
C LYS A 103 -16.51 -10.91 -6.47
N VAL A 104 -17.50 -10.24 -7.08
CA VAL A 104 -18.41 -9.34 -6.36
C VAL A 104 -19.22 -10.12 -5.36
N GLU A 105 -19.86 -11.23 -5.78
CA GLU A 105 -20.65 -12.08 -4.89
C GLU A 105 -19.83 -12.66 -3.72
N ARG A 106 -18.57 -13.04 -3.97
CA ARG A 106 -17.66 -13.48 -2.91
C ARG A 106 -17.36 -12.34 -1.91
N ALA A 107 -17.14 -11.12 -2.41
CA ALA A 107 -16.93 -9.96 -1.56
C ALA A 107 -18.17 -9.60 -0.76
N GLU A 108 -19.36 -9.66 -1.35
CA GLU A 108 -20.63 -9.45 -0.65
C GLU A 108 -20.82 -10.48 0.46
N LYS A 109 -20.58 -11.78 0.17
CA LYS A 109 -20.62 -12.84 1.17
C LYS A 109 -19.59 -12.62 2.29
N PHE A 110 -18.38 -12.18 1.96
CA PHE A 110 -17.36 -11.87 2.95
C PHE A 110 -17.76 -10.69 3.83
N LEU A 111 -18.30 -9.62 3.24
CA LEU A 111 -18.80 -8.45 3.96
C LEU A 111 -20.01 -8.82 4.85
N ALA A 112 -20.93 -9.65 4.36
CA ALA A 112 -22.08 -10.11 5.12
C ALA A 112 -21.66 -10.99 6.31
N ARG A 113 -20.64 -11.84 6.12
CA ARG A 113 -20.15 -12.77 7.16
C ARG A 113 -19.38 -12.07 8.28
N TYR A 114 -18.50 -11.13 7.95
CA TYR A 114 -17.59 -10.50 8.91
C TYR A 114 -18.03 -9.09 9.34
N GLY A 115 -18.99 -8.51 8.64
CA GLY A 115 -19.40 -7.12 8.79
C GLY A 115 -18.36 -6.15 8.19
N TYR A 116 -18.80 -4.95 7.84
CA TYR A 116 -17.98 -3.97 7.12
C TYR A 116 -16.67 -3.61 7.83
N ALA A 117 -16.72 -3.45 9.16
CA ALA A 117 -15.58 -3.03 9.96
C ALA A 117 -14.43 -4.05 9.91
N LYS A 118 -14.73 -5.29 10.31
CA LYS A 118 -13.73 -6.37 10.36
C LYS A 118 -13.23 -6.73 8.96
N ALA A 119 -14.14 -6.75 7.98
CA ALA A 119 -13.78 -7.05 6.59
C ALA A 119 -12.79 -6.03 6.02
N LEU A 120 -13.01 -4.72 6.24
CA LEU A 120 -12.09 -3.67 5.78
C LEU A 120 -10.72 -3.75 6.46
N LEU A 121 -10.68 -4.04 7.76
CA LEU A 121 -9.42 -4.18 8.48
C LEU A 121 -8.65 -5.41 8.02
N LEU A 122 -9.29 -6.59 8.00
CA LEU A 122 -8.66 -7.85 7.62
C LEU A 122 -8.19 -7.83 6.16
N ALA A 123 -8.98 -7.24 5.27
CA ALA A 123 -8.65 -7.11 3.85
C ALA A 123 -7.29 -6.42 3.62
N ARG A 124 -6.90 -5.48 4.48
CA ARG A 124 -5.64 -4.73 4.32
C ARG A 124 -4.40 -5.58 4.51
N PHE A 125 -4.50 -6.68 5.26
CA PHE A 125 -3.38 -7.60 5.48
C PHE A 125 -3.26 -8.69 4.41
N ILE A 126 -4.20 -8.73 3.47
CA ILE A 126 -4.18 -9.69 2.35
C ILE A 126 -3.95 -8.89 1.06
N PRO A 127 -2.76 -8.95 0.43
CA PRO A 127 -2.36 -8.05 -0.66
C PRO A 127 -3.39 -7.94 -1.79
N VAL A 128 -3.87 -9.06 -2.32
CA VAL A 128 -4.86 -9.09 -3.41
C VAL A 128 -6.22 -8.54 -2.97
N VAL A 129 -6.65 -8.87 -1.75
CA VAL A 129 -7.95 -8.44 -1.22
C VAL A 129 -7.94 -6.94 -0.93
N ARG A 130 -6.83 -6.42 -0.41
CA ARG A 130 -6.63 -4.99 -0.10
C ARG A 130 -6.89 -4.10 -1.32
N THR A 131 -6.36 -4.47 -2.46
CA THR A 131 -6.51 -3.68 -3.70
C THR A 131 -7.94 -3.73 -4.22
N LEU A 132 -8.60 -4.87 -4.10
CA LEU A 132 -9.95 -5.08 -4.62
C LEU A 132 -11.04 -4.57 -3.68
N ILE A 133 -10.80 -4.52 -2.36
CA ILE A 133 -11.84 -4.17 -1.39
C ILE A 133 -12.35 -2.74 -1.55
N ASN A 134 -11.49 -1.80 -1.97
CA ASN A 134 -11.85 -0.40 -2.13
C ASN A 134 -12.89 -0.20 -3.24
N PRO A 135 -12.67 -0.60 -4.50
CA PRO A 135 -13.69 -0.51 -5.53
C PRO A 135 -14.91 -1.42 -5.24
N LEU A 136 -14.70 -2.60 -4.65
CA LEU A 136 -15.81 -3.48 -4.27
C LEU A 136 -16.73 -2.82 -3.24
N ALA A 137 -16.18 -2.12 -2.23
CA ALA A 137 -16.97 -1.33 -1.28
C ALA A 137 -17.83 -0.26 -1.97
N GLY A 138 -17.31 0.32 -3.06
CA GLY A 138 -18.08 1.24 -3.90
C GLY A 138 -19.21 0.55 -4.66
N ILE A 139 -18.96 -0.60 -5.27
CA ILE A 139 -19.93 -1.38 -6.05
C ILE A 139 -21.10 -1.86 -5.20
N VAL A 140 -20.80 -2.41 -4.00
CA VAL A 140 -21.82 -2.85 -3.03
C VAL A 140 -22.47 -1.70 -2.28
N GLN A 141 -22.17 -0.45 -2.67
CA GLN A 141 -22.73 0.78 -2.08
C GLN A 141 -22.58 0.83 -0.55
N MET A 142 -21.42 0.38 -0.06
CA MET A 142 -21.12 0.47 1.39
C MET A 142 -21.29 1.92 1.88
N PRO A 143 -21.97 2.16 3.02
CA PRO A 143 -22.15 3.51 3.56
C PRO A 143 -20.80 4.24 3.71
N LYS A 144 -20.69 5.42 3.09
CA LYS A 144 -19.43 6.18 3.02
C LYS A 144 -18.82 6.42 4.40
N ARG A 145 -19.62 6.78 5.39
CA ARG A 145 -19.17 7.03 6.77
C ARG A 145 -18.48 5.79 7.38
N ILE A 146 -19.03 4.60 7.13
CA ILE A 146 -18.47 3.34 7.64
C ILE A 146 -17.15 3.05 6.92
N PHE A 147 -17.13 3.16 5.58
CA PHE A 147 -15.93 2.96 4.80
C PHE A 147 -14.81 3.91 5.25
N THR A 148 -15.05 5.22 5.23
CA THR A 148 -14.04 6.23 5.59
C THR A 148 -13.48 6.01 6.99
N LYS A 149 -14.33 5.75 7.99
CA LYS A 149 -13.89 5.48 9.36
C LYS A 149 -12.91 4.30 9.42
N TRP A 150 -13.28 3.15 8.86
CA TRP A 150 -12.45 1.95 8.92
C TRP A 150 -11.29 1.97 7.93
N ASN A 151 -11.42 2.71 6.84
CA ASN A 151 -10.33 3.03 5.93
C ASN A 151 -9.21 3.80 6.64
N ILE A 152 -9.55 4.85 7.39
CA ILE A 152 -8.57 5.64 8.17
C ILE A 152 -7.85 4.74 9.17
N VAL A 153 -8.60 4.03 10.03
CA VAL A 153 -8.02 3.16 11.05
C VAL A 153 -7.11 2.09 10.44
N GLY A 154 -7.61 1.41 9.41
CA GLY A 154 -6.85 0.34 8.75
C GLY A 154 -5.62 0.87 7.99
N ALA A 155 -5.70 2.06 7.37
CA ALA A 155 -4.58 2.66 6.68
C ALA A 155 -3.45 2.99 7.66
N ILE A 156 -3.76 3.64 8.79
CA ILE A 156 -2.79 3.98 9.82
C ILE A 156 -2.13 2.70 10.35
N ILE A 157 -2.92 1.74 10.82
CA ILE A 157 -2.37 0.50 11.39
C ILE A 157 -1.44 -0.21 10.39
N TRP A 158 -1.89 -0.36 9.14
CA TRP A 158 -1.11 -1.07 8.13
C TRP A 158 0.17 -0.32 7.75
N THR A 159 0.09 0.97 7.37
CA THR A 159 1.27 1.71 6.91
C THR A 159 2.29 1.88 8.00
N GLU A 160 1.87 2.25 9.22
CA GLU A 160 2.78 2.44 10.34
C GLU A 160 3.42 1.13 10.78
N SER A 161 2.67 0.02 10.83
CA SER A 161 3.25 -1.29 11.17
C SER A 161 4.37 -1.67 10.20
N VAL A 162 4.15 -1.53 8.88
CA VAL A 162 5.15 -1.92 7.88
C VAL A 162 6.37 -0.98 7.92
N ILE A 163 6.14 0.33 8.02
CA ILE A 163 7.22 1.34 8.13
C ILE A 163 8.06 1.10 9.38
N LEU A 164 7.42 0.93 10.54
CA LEU A 164 8.14 0.75 11.80
C LEU A 164 8.90 -0.57 11.85
N ILE A 165 8.36 -1.65 11.29
CA ILE A 165 9.10 -2.91 11.16
C ILE A 165 10.36 -2.69 10.30
N GLY A 166 10.23 -2.02 9.15
CA GLY A 166 11.36 -1.68 8.30
C GLY A 166 12.40 -0.81 9.03
N TYR A 167 11.93 0.22 9.73
CA TYR A 167 12.77 1.13 10.50
C TYR A 167 13.56 0.41 11.60
N VAL A 168 12.88 -0.38 12.44
CA VAL A 168 13.52 -1.12 13.55
C VAL A 168 14.52 -2.15 13.03
N LEU A 169 14.19 -2.84 11.95
CA LEU A 169 15.12 -3.78 11.32
C LEU A 169 16.33 -3.05 10.75
N GLY A 170 16.11 -1.91 10.08
CA GLY A 170 17.19 -1.06 9.58
C GLY A 170 18.12 -0.56 10.69
N GLU A 171 17.57 -0.16 11.86
CA GLU A 171 18.34 0.25 13.03
C GLU A 171 19.17 -0.90 13.62
N LYS A 172 18.58 -2.09 13.79
CA LYS A 172 19.25 -3.28 14.35
C LYS A 172 20.37 -3.80 13.46
N LEU A 173 20.22 -3.60 12.17
CA LEU A 173 21.19 -4.05 11.19
C LEU A 173 22.34 -3.06 10.94
N LYS A 174 22.36 -1.91 11.62
CA LYS A 174 23.50 -0.97 11.59
C LYS A 174 24.78 -1.68 12.08
N GLY A 175 25.71 -1.91 11.17
CA GLY A 175 27.02 -2.52 11.49
C GLY A 175 27.26 -3.93 10.96
N SER A 176 26.23 -4.69 10.57
CA SER A 176 26.37 -6.00 9.92
C SER A 176 25.81 -6.04 8.51
N VAL A 177 25.36 -4.91 8.02
CA VAL A 177 24.33 -4.78 6.98
C VAL A 177 24.89 -4.65 5.58
N ASP A 178 26.11 -4.15 5.39
CA ASP A 178 26.66 -3.90 4.06
C ASP A 178 26.76 -5.18 3.21
N LYS A 179 26.75 -6.35 3.85
CA LYS A 179 26.87 -7.64 3.17
C LYS A 179 25.52 -8.33 2.89
N TYR A 180 24.49 -8.08 3.69
CA TYR A 180 23.24 -8.86 3.61
C TYR A 180 21.98 -8.05 3.28
N LEU A 181 21.97 -6.75 3.53
CA LEU A 181 20.76 -5.94 3.34
C LEU A 181 20.45 -5.72 1.86
N LEU A 182 21.44 -5.40 1.04
CA LEU A 182 21.23 -5.25 -0.41
C LEU A 182 20.67 -6.52 -1.06
N PRO A 183 21.19 -7.74 -0.76
CA PRO A 183 20.60 -8.98 -1.24
C PRO A 183 19.19 -9.24 -0.72
N ILE A 184 18.90 -8.94 0.57
CA ILE A 184 17.58 -9.15 1.16
C ILE A 184 16.56 -8.19 0.57
N VAL A 185 16.89 -6.91 0.49
CA VAL A 185 16.01 -5.89 -0.14
C VAL A 185 15.82 -6.21 -1.62
N GLY A 186 16.88 -6.59 -2.33
CA GLY A 186 16.80 -7.03 -3.71
C GLY A 186 15.91 -8.27 -3.87
N MET A 187 16.03 -9.25 -2.98
CA MET A 187 15.20 -10.45 -2.98
C MET A 187 13.73 -10.13 -2.70
N ILE A 188 13.44 -9.25 -1.74
CA ILE A 188 12.07 -8.80 -1.44
C ILE A 188 11.46 -8.10 -2.66
N ILE A 189 12.22 -7.22 -3.31
CA ILE A 189 11.77 -6.52 -4.52
C ILE A 189 11.52 -7.54 -5.64
N VAL A 190 12.46 -8.46 -5.90
CA VAL A 190 12.32 -9.49 -6.95
C VAL A 190 11.12 -10.40 -6.66
N ILE A 191 10.94 -10.88 -5.44
CA ILE A 191 9.78 -11.70 -5.05
C ILE A 191 8.47 -10.93 -5.23
N SER A 192 8.47 -9.63 -4.93
CA SER A 192 7.29 -8.76 -5.11
C SER A 192 6.94 -8.50 -6.58
N PHE A 193 7.93 -8.58 -7.48
CA PHE A 193 7.74 -8.44 -8.92
C PHE A 193 7.54 -9.77 -9.64
N LEU A 194 7.75 -10.92 -8.98
CA LEU A 194 7.43 -12.21 -9.57
C LEU A 194 5.91 -12.27 -9.78
N PRO A 195 5.45 -12.28 -11.04
CA PRO A 195 4.02 -12.39 -11.30
C PRO A 195 3.55 -13.70 -10.70
N THR A 196 2.41 -13.66 -10.01
CA THR A 196 1.61 -14.84 -9.65
C THR A 196 1.07 -15.50 -10.93
N SER A 197 1.97 -15.94 -11.78
CA SER A 197 1.68 -16.63 -13.05
C SER A 197 1.67 -18.14 -12.85
N MET A 198 1.24 -18.61 -11.68
CA MET A 198 0.99 -20.04 -11.46
C MET A 198 -0.39 -20.20 -10.85
N SER A 199 -1.39 -20.22 -11.71
CA SER A 199 -2.60 -21.06 -11.68
C SER A 199 -3.62 -20.53 -12.67
#